data_d6e009cf301b428e28213a8793789cd7
#
_entry.id   d6e009cf301b428e28213a8793789cd7
#
_cell.length_a   1.000
_cell.length_b   1.000
_cell.length_c   1.000
_cell.angle_alpha   90.00
_cell.angle_beta   90.00
_cell.angle_gamma   90.00
#
_symmetry.space_group_name_H-M   'P 1'
#
loop_
_entity.id
_entity.type
_entity.pdbx_description
1 polymer ?
#
loop_
_entity_poly.entity_id
_entity_poly.type
_entity_poly.pdbx_seq_one_letter_code
_entity_poly.pdbx_strand_id
1 'polypeptide(L)'
;MKTKKAILMLLVLAVLAVAPAFSFAQDTPAPTFTPEQLDKLVARIALYPDSLLAQVLAAATYSDQIPDAARWADQHHYLTGQALADAIQADHLPWDPSVQALLPFPSVLEMMAKDMSWTSDLGNAFLSQKQDVMDAVQRERRKAKDYGYLRSNAEIIVSDGPYITIVPVHPAFIPVPYYDPAVVFFPPVPGIVVGGVIRFGFFVTIGDFFHPWGWGYCRFDWGSHVVIINNAPWRRTWINRHEYVHPYGVR
;
A
#
# COMPACT_ATOMS: atom_id res chain seq x y z
N MET A 1 -53.16 -48.83 18.55
CA MET A 1 -52.15 -48.22 19.39
C MET A 1 -50.69 -48.36 18.84
N LYS A 2 -50.38 -49.38 18.06
CA LYS A 2 -49.01 -49.61 17.48
C LYS A 2 -48.66 -48.66 16.30
N THR A 3 -49.66 -48.24 15.50
CA THR A 3 -49.47 -47.35 14.35
C THR A 3 -49.14 -45.88 14.74
N LYS A 4 -49.72 -45.37 15.82
CA LYS A 4 -49.44 -44.01 16.30
C LYS A 4 -48.01 -43.82 16.87
N LYS A 5 -47.45 -44.90 17.46
CA LYS A 5 -46.04 -44.87 17.94
C LYS A 5 -45.03 -44.91 16.81
N ALA A 6 -45.32 -45.61 15.69
CA ALA A 6 -44.46 -45.61 14.52
C ALA A 6 -44.38 -44.30 13.79
N ILE A 7 -45.52 -43.55 13.68
CA ILE A 7 -45.57 -42.23 13.05
C ILE A 7 -44.89 -41.21 13.91
N LEU A 8 -44.97 -41.26 15.23
CA LEU A 8 -44.27 -40.37 16.14
C LEU A 8 -42.73 -40.56 16.10
N MET A 9 -42.30 -41.81 15.94
CA MET A 9 -40.87 -42.14 15.84
C MET A 9 -40.28 -41.70 14.49
N LEU A 10 -41.05 -41.75 13.40
CA LEU A 10 -40.66 -41.25 12.08
C LEU A 10 -40.59 -39.72 12.03
N LEU A 11 -41.46 -39.00 12.76
CA LEU A 11 -41.43 -37.54 12.88
C LEU A 11 -40.25 -37.04 13.73
N VAL A 12 -39.84 -37.81 14.76
CA VAL A 12 -38.65 -37.47 15.57
C VAL A 12 -37.35 -37.69 14.79
N LEU A 13 -37.29 -38.71 13.92
CA LEU A 13 -36.13 -38.94 13.05
C LEU A 13 -36.01 -37.89 11.94
N ALA A 14 -37.10 -37.32 11.45
CA ALA A 14 -37.07 -36.29 10.41
C ALA A 14 -36.61 -34.90 10.94
N VAL A 15 -36.78 -34.62 12.23
CA VAL A 15 -36.33 -33.35 12.85
C VAL A 15 -34.83 -33.36 13.17
N LEU A 16 -34.20 -34.53 13.28
CA LEU A 16 -32.74 -34.63 13.53
C LEU A 16 -31.87 -34.49 12.28
N ALA A 17 -32.45 -34.40 11.08
CA ALA A 17 -31.71 -34.31 9.82
C ALA A 17 -31.45 -32.90 9.31
N VAL A 18 -31.97 -31.86 9.99
CA VAL A 18 -31.66 -30.44 9.68
C VAL A 18 -30.70 -29.90 10.73
N ALA A 19 -29.51 -30.47 10.81
CA ALA A 19 -28.38 -29.78 11.41
C ALA A 19 -28.05 -28.61 10.48
N PRO A 20 -28.10 -27.33 10.93
CA PRO A 20 -27.56 -26.24 10.14
C PRO A 20 -26.08 -26.59 9.92
N ALA A 21 -25.68 -26.77 8.67
CA ALA A 21 -24.29 -26.78 8.31
C ALA A 21 -23.76 -25.36 8.62
N PHE A 22 -23.19 -25.19 9.80
CA PHE A 22 -22.34 -24.05 10.07
C PHE A 22 -21.14 -24.20 9.13
N SER A 23 -21.25 -23.63 7.94
CA SER A 23 -20.08 -23.35 7.13
C SER A 23 -19.23 -22.38 7.93
N PHE A 24 -18.28 -22.91 8.70
CA PHE A 24 -17.15 -22.12 9.12
C PHE A 24 -16.51 -21.64 7.81
N ALA A 25 -16.65 -20.36 7.51
CA ALA A 25 -15.85 -19.75 6.47
C ALA A 25 -14.39 -20.06 6.84
N GLN A 26 -13.77 -20.99 6.12
CA GLN A 26 -12.36 -21.28 6.32
C GLN A 26 -11.63 -20.01 5.94
N ASP A 27 -11.09 -19.30 6.93
CA ASP A 27 -10.22 -18.16 6.68
C ASP A 27 -9.11 -18.64 5.74
N THR A 28 -9.06 -18.02 4.57
CA THR A 28 -8.02 -18.32 3.58
C THR A 28 -6.66 -18.15 4.28
N PRO A 29 -5.77 -19.17 4.23
CA PRO A 29 -4.45 -19.04 4.85
C PRO A 29 -3.73 -17.78 4.40
N ALA A 30 -3.00 -17.15 5.31
CA ALA A 30 -2.20 -15.98 4.96
C ALA A 30 -1.17 -16.36 3.90
N PRO A 31 -1.07 -15.61 2.78
CA PRO A 31 -0.05 -15.86 1.79
C PRO A 31 1.34 -15.64 2.38
N THR A 32 2.31 -16.44 1.91
CA THR A 32 3.70 -16.35 2.35
C THR A 32 4.60 -16.17 1.15
N PHE A 33 5.49 -15.19 1.23
CA PHE A 33 6.45 -14.83 0.19
C PHE A 33 7.87 -15.05 0.71
N THR A 34 8.77 -15.53 -0.15
CA THR A 34 10.20 -15.61 0.19
C THR A 34 10.84 -14.21 0.20
N PRO A 35 12.01 -14.03 0.85
CA PRO A 35 12.72 -12.76 0.81
C PRO A 35 12.97 -12.24 -0.62
N GLU A 36 13.30 -13.11 -1.57
CA GLU A 36 13.56 -12.76 -2.98
C GLU A 36 12.26 -12.35 -3.71
N GLN A 37 11.12 -12.94 -3.34
CA GLN A 37 9.81 -12.54 -3.85
C GLN A 37 9.44 -11.17 -3.31
N LEU A 38 9.68 -10.90 -2.01
CA LEU A 38 9.44 -9.61 -1.40
C LEU A 38 10.34 -8.52 -2.00
N ASP A 39 11.63 -8.81 -2.22
CA ASP A 39 12.54 -7.89 -2.90
C ASP A 39 11.99 -7.47 -4.29
N LYS A 40 11.50 -8.44 -5.07
CA LYS A 40 10.87 -8.17 -6.38
C LYS A 40 9.58 -7.37 -6.26
N LEU A 41 8.75 -7.65 -5.26
CA LEU A 41 7.49 -6.92 -5.03
C LEU A 41 7.76 -5.46 -4.70
N VAL A 42 8.71 -5.17 -3.81
CA VAL A 42 8.99 -3.79 -3.41
C VAL A 42 9.85 -3.02 -4.40
N ALA A 43 10.51 -3.70 -5.34
CA ALA A 43 11.48 -3.09 -6.24
C ALA A 43 10.95 -1.87 -7.01
N ARG A 44 9.67 -1.85 -7.36
CA ARG A 44 9.04 -0.72 -8.11
C ARG A 44 8.81 0.53 -7.25
N ILE A 45 8.80 0.38 -5.92
CA ILE A 45 8.42 1.44 -4.98
C ILE A 45 9.44 1.69 -3.87
N ALA A 46 10.47 0.85 -3.74
CA ALA A 46 11.44 0.91 -2.64
C ALA A 46 12.13 2.27 -2.52
N LEU A 47 12.34 2.98 -3.63
CA LEU A 47 13.00 4.28 -3.67
C LEU A 47 12.02 5.47 -3.58
N TYR A 48 10.75 5.23 -3.32
CA TYR A 48 9.79 6.30 -3.05
C TYR A 48 10.12 6.99 -1.71
N PRO A 49 9.86 8.29 -1.59
CA PRO A 49 9.88 8.96 -0.29
C PRO A 49 9.01 8.23 0.74
N ASP A 50 9.46 8.18 1.99
CA ASP A 50 8.83 7.41 3.05
C ASP A 50 7.32 7.68 3.18
N SER A 51 6.91 8.94 3.07
CA SER A 51 5.49 9.30 3.13
C SER A 51 4.67 8.71 1.99
N LEU A 52 5.17 8.73 0.76
CA LEU A 52 4.48 8.15 -0.40
C LEU A 52 4.49 6.62 -0.33
N LEU A 53 5.62 6.02 0.05
CA LEU A 53 5.73 4.57 0.21
C LEU A 53 4.72 4.03 1.22
N ALA A 54 4.53 4.72 2.36
CA ALA A 54 3.57 4.30 3.37
C ALA A 54 2.12 4.31 2.82
N GLN A 55 1.75 5.34 2.07
CA GLN A 55 0.42 5.41 1.43
C GLN A 55 0.24 4.32 0.37
N VAL A 56 1.26 4.06 -0.46
CA VAL A 56 1.19 3.00 -1.48
C VAL A 56 1.03 1.62 -0.85
N LEU A 57 1.80 1.31 0.20
CA LEU A 57 1.69 0.04 0.92
C LEU A 57 0.31 -0.12 1.58
N ALA A 58 -0.23 0.93 2.20
CA ALA A 58 -1.56 0.90 2.79
C ALA A 58 -2.65 0.74 1.73
N ALA A 59 -2.60 1.51 0.64
CA ALA A 59 -3.56 1.45 -0.47
C ALA A 59 -3.55 0.08 -1.18
N ALA A 60 -2.37 -0.54 -1.34
CA ALA A 60 -2.25 -1.86 -1.96
C ALA A 60 -3.06 -2.94 -1.21
N THR A 61 -3.31 -2.76 0.09
CA THR A 61 -4.16 -3.68 0.86
C THR A 61 -5.65 -3.59 0.53
N TYR A 62 -6.05 -2.62 -0.27
CA TYR A 62 -7.39 -2.41 -0.84
C TYR A 62 -7.30 -2.45 -2.38
N SER A 63 -6.60 -3.45 -2.89
CA SER A 63 -6.26 -3.54 -4.32
C SER A 63 -7.47 -3.53 -5.24
N ASP A 64 -8.61 -4.04 -4.80
CA ASP A 64 -9.89 -4.04 -5.51
C ASP A 64 -10.42 -2.62 -5.83
N GLN A 65 -10.03 -1.61 -5.06
CA GLN A 65 -10.44 -0.22 -5.25
C GLN A 65 -9.53 0.56 -6.23
N ILE A 66 -8.33 0.07 -6.46
CA ILE A 66 -7.31 0.77 -7.25
C ILE A 66 -7.73 1.06 -8.70
N PRO A 67 -8.37 0.13 -9.46
CA PRO A 67 -8.77 0.42 -10.84
C PRO A 67 -9.76 1.58 -10.97
N ASP A 68 -10.71 1.67 -10.06
CA ASP A 68 -11.71 2.75 -10.08
C ASP A 68 -11.10 4.08 -9.64
N ALA A 69 -10.22 4.05 -8.62
CA ALA A 69 -9.47 5.22 -8.18
C ALA A 69 -8.55 5.77 -9.29
N ALA A 70 -7.86 4.88 -10.02
CA ALA A 70 -7.03 5.28 -11.15
C ALA A 70 -7.85 5.94 -12.27
N ARG A 71 -9.04 5.40 -12.57
CA ARG A 71 -9.95 5.98 -13.57
C ARG A 71 -10.46 7.35 -13.15
N TRP A 72 -10.85 7.51 -11.88
CA TRP A 72 -11.29 8.79 -11.36
C TRP A 72 -10.16 9.82 -11.41
N ALA A 73 -8.94 9.46 -11.01
CA ALA A 73 -7.77 10.33 -11.04
C ALA A 73 -7.42 10.77 -12.47
N ASP A 74 -7.54 9.88 -13.45
CA ASP A 74 -7.34 10.20 -14.87
C ASP A 74 -8.39 11.22 -15.36
N GLN A 75 -9.66 11.05 -15.01
CA GLN A 75 -10.73 11.97 -15.36
C GLN A 75 -10.55 13.36 -14.71
N HIS A 76 -9.87 13.45 -13.58
CA HIS A 76 -9.66 14.68 -12.82
C HIS A 76 -8.21 15.17 -12.86
N HIS A 77 -7.38 14.67 -13.78
CA HIS A 77 -5.94 14.97 -13.89
C HIS A 77 -5.62 16.47 -14.05
N TYR A 78 -6.59 17.28 -14.45
CA TYR A 78 -6.49 18.72 -14.58
C TYR A 78 -6.65 19.48 -13.25
N LEU A 79 -7.13 18.80 -12.21
CA LEU A 79 -7.28 19.38 -10.87
C LEU A 79 -6.01 19.15 -10.04
N THR A 80 -5.63 20.15 -9.25
CA THR A 80 -4.48 20.07 -8.35
C THR A 80 -4.77 20.83 -7.05
N GLY A 81 -4.02 20.53 -6.00
CA GLY A 81 -4.09 21.28 -4.76
C GLY A 81 -5.48 21.27 -4.11
N GLN A 82 -5.94 22.42 -3.65
CA GLN A 82 -7.24 22.58 -2.99
C GLN A 82 -8.41 22.15 -3.88
N ALA A 83 -8.38 22.48 -5.18
CA ALA A 83 -9.45 22.12 -6.09
C ALA A 83 -9.62 20.60 -6.25
N LEU A 84 -8.52 19.85 -6.22
CA LEU A 84 -8.59 18.39 -6.21
C LEU A 84 -9.14 17.87 -4.87
N ALA A 85 -8.71 18.42 -3.74
CA ALA A 85 -9.22 18.03 -2.43
C ALA A 85 -10.74 18.27 -2.31
N ASP A 86 -11.21 19.42 -2.81
CA ASP A 86 -12.65 19.76 -2.83
C ASP A 86 -13.45 18.79 -3.70
N ALA A 87 -12.92 18.38 -4.86
CA ALA A 87 -13.57 17.40 -5.73
C ALA A 87 -13.65 16.01 -5.06
N ILE A 88 -12.59 15.55 -4.41
CA ILE A 88 -12.57 14.29 -3.66
C ILE A 88 -13.65 14.30 -2.56
N GLN A 89 -13.81 15.42 -1.85
CA GLN A 89 -14.83 15.55 -0.82
C GLN A 89 -16.25 15.60 -1.42
N ALA A 90 -16.43 16.33 -2.51
CA ALA A 90 -17.76 16.49 -3.14
C ALA A 90 -18.31 15.18 -3.71
N ASP A 91 -17.43 14.33 -4.24
CA ASP A 91 -17.80 13.07 -4.87
C ASP A 91 -18.12 11.95 -3.86
N HIS A 92 -17.85 12.15 -2.57
CA HIS A 92 -18.13 11.16 -1.51
C HIS A 92 -17.63 9.76 -1.87
N LEU A 93 -16.38 9.68 -2.33
CA LEU A 93 -15.80 8.45 -2.87
C LEU A 93 -15.84 7.29 -1.86
N PRO A 94 -16.32 6.09 -2.27
CA PRO A 94 -16.55 4.98 -1.36
C PRO A 94 -15.27 4.22 -0.98
N TRP A 95 -14.10 4.74 -1.40
CA TRP A 95 -12.81 4.06 -1.22
C TRP A 95 -12.21 4.34 0.13
N ASP A 96 -11.34 3.43 0.54
CA ASP A 96 -10.55 3.60 1.75
C ASP A 96 -9.71 4.90 1.72
N PRO A 97 -9.55 5.58 2.86
CA PRO A 97 -8.74 6.81 2.92
C PRO A 97 -7.34 6.68 2.36
N SER A 98 -6.68 5.51 2.48
CA SER A 98 -5.35 5.28 1.91
C SER A 98 -5.35 5.23 0.38
N VAL A 99 -6.44 4.75 -0.24
CA VAL A 99 -6.63 4.81 -1.69
C VAL A 99 -6.91 6.23 -2.14
N GLN A 100 -7.79 6.95 -1.43
CA GLN A 100 -8.06 8.37 -1.71
C GLN A 100 -6.81 9.23 -1.56
N ALA A 101 -5.90 8.91 -0.63
CA ALA A 101 -4.62 9.59 -0.44
C ALA A 101 -3.72 9.53 -1.70
N LEU A 102 -3.91 8.55 -2.57
CA LEU A 102 -3.15 8.42 -3.81
C LEU A 102 -3.76 9.17 -5.01
N LEU A 103 -4.96 9.76 -4.89
CA LEU A 103 -5.59 10.49 -5.99
C LEU A 103 -4.76 11.67 -6.53
N PRO A 104 -3.94 12.36 -5.71
CA PRO A 104 -2.98 13.34 -6.22
C PRO A 104 -1.83 12.75 -7.05
N PHE A 105 -1.69 11.41 -7.08
CA PHE A 105 -0.59 10.69 -7.73
C PHE A 105 -1.11 9.77 -8.85
N PRO A 106 -1.68 10.31 -9.95
CA PRO A 106 -2.31 9.50 -10.99
C PRO A 106 -1.33 8.51 -11.62
N SER A 107 -0.05 8.85 -11.77
CA SER A 107 0.97 7.93 -12.31
C SER A 107 1.24 6.72 -11.40
N VAL A 108 1.12 6.89 -10.09
CA VAL A 108 1.25 5.78 -9.13
C VAL A 108 0.03 4.88 -9.19
N LEU A 109 -1.17 5.46 -9.19
CA LEU A 109 -2.42 4.69 -9.35
C LEU A 109 -2.47 3.95 -10.70
N GLU A 110 -2.02 4.59 -11.77
CA GLU A 110 -1.92 3.95 -13.10
C GLU A 110 -0.97 2.75 -13.08
N MET A 111 0.23 2.91 -12.46
CA MET A 111 1.19 1.81 -12.31
C MET A 111 0.56 0.64 -11.53
N MET A 112 -0.16 0.93 -10.44
CA MET A 112 -0.84 -0.09 -9.63
C MET A 112 -1.98 -0.74 -10.40
N ALA A 113 -2.80 0.02 -11.11
CA ALA A 113 -3.94 -0.49 -11.89
C ALA A 113 -3.52 -1.32 -13.11
N LYS A 114 -2.39 -1.00 -13.75
CA LYS A 114 -1.85 -1.75 -14.90
C LYS A 114 -1.39 -3.16 -14.54
N ASP A 115 -1.01 -3.41 -13.30
CA ASP A 115 -0.53 -4.71 -12.85
C ASP A 115 -1.23 -5.09 -11.53
N MET A 116 -2.49 -5.49 -11.65
CA MET A 116 -3.33 -5.83 -10.51
C MET A 116 -2.84 -7.06 -9.75
N SER A 117 -2.16 -8.00 -10.43
CA SER A 117 -1.53 -9.14 -9.77
C SER A 117 -0.44 -8.65 -8.82
N TRP A 118 0.48 -7.80 -9.31
CA TRP A 118 1.52 -7.20 -8.48
C TRP A 118 0.93 -6.37 -7.33
N THR A 119 -0.09 -5.56 -7.58
CA THR A 119 -0.73 -4.72 -6.56
C THR A 119 -1.38 -5.56 -5.47
N SER A 120 -2.09 -6.63 -5.85
CA SER A 120 -2.70 -7.57 -4.91
C SER A 120 -1.65 -8.32 -4.09
N ASP A 121 -0.59 -8.82 -4.74
CA ASP A 121 0.49 -9.53 -4.04
C ASP A 121 1.23 -8.60 -3.07
N LEU A 122 1.48 -7.34 -3.44
CA LEU A 122 2.07 -6.34 -2.55
C LEU A 122 1.19 -6.08 -1.32
N GLY A 123 -0.11 -5.90 -1.52
CA GLY A 123 -1.09 -5.71 -0.44
C GLY A 123 -1.17 -6.93 0.48
N ASN A 124 -1.23 -8.12 -0.09
CA ASN A 124 -1.27 -9.38 0.63
C ASN A 124 0.01 -9.62 1.44
N ALA A 125 1.19 -9.37 0.85
CA ALA A 125 2.46 -9.43 1.55
C ALA A 125 2.51 -8.44 2.72
N PHE A 126 2.04 -7.21 2.51
CA PHE A 126 2.03 -6.19 3.57
C PHE A 126 1.04 -6.51 4.70
N LEU A 127 -0.07 -7.19 4.42
CA LEU A 127 -1.01 -7.69 5.43
C LEU A 127 -0.46 -8.85 6.23
N SER A 128 0.24 -9.79 5.59
CA SER A 128 0.69 -11.04 6.19
C SER A 128 2.11 -10.98 6.77
N GLN A 129 3.00 -10.22 6.11
CA GLN A 129 4.45 -10.19 6.39
C GLN A 129 4.99 -8.75 6.43
N LYS A 130 4.32 -7.85 7.14
CA LYS A 130 4.69 -6.41 7.19
C LYS A 130 6.16 -6.18 7.51
N GLN A 131 6.71 -6.89 8.48
CA GLN A 131 8.11 -6.75 8.88
C GLN A 131 9.04 -7.12 7.72
N ASP A 132 8.81 -8.27 7.11
CA ASP A 132 9.63 -8.76 5.99
C ASP A 132 9.55 -7.84 4.77
N VAL A 133 8.37 -7.23 4.51
CA VAL A 133 8.20 -6.21 3.45
C VAL A 133 9.04 -4.98 3.75
N MET A 134 9.02 -4.48 4.99
CA MET A 134 9.83 -3.33 5.39
C MET A 134 11.33 -3.65 5.31
N ASP A 135 11.75 -4.85 5.69
CA ASP A 135 13.13 -5.30 5.55
C ASP A 135 13.55 -5.44 4.08
N ALA A 136 12.64 -5.90 3.20
CA ALA A 136 12.87 -5.93 1.77
C ALA A 136 13.10 -4.53 1.19
N VAL A 137 12.31 -3.54 1.58
CA VAL A 137 12.53 -2.14 1.20
C VAL A 137 13.92 -1.67 1.63
N GLN A 138 14.34 -1.98 2.86
CA GLN A 138 15.67 -1.59 3.35
C GLN A 138 16.80 -2.32 2.61
N ARG A 139 16.61 -3.58 2.21
CA ARG A 139 17.60 -4.31 1.37
C ARG A 139 17.76 -3.63 0.01
N GLU A 140 16.67 -3.30 -0.66
CA GLU A 140 16.72 -2.65 -1.97
C GLU A 140 17.30 -1.22 -1.88
N ARG A 141 16.92 -0.44 -0.87
CA ARG A 141 17.55 0.88 -0.62
C ARG A 141 19.05 0.78 -0.39
N ARG A 142 19.49 -0.22 0.35
CA ARG A 142 20.93 -0.45 0.60
C ARG A 142 21.67 -0.79 -0.69
N LYS A 143 21.15 -1.71 -1.51
CA LYS A 143 21.72 -2.01 -2.83
C LYS A 143 21.85 -0.75 -3.69
N ALA A 144 20.77 0.03 -3.83
CA ALA A 144 20.80 1.26 -4.63
C ALA A 144 21.80 2.29 -4.10
N LYS A 145 21.96 2.39 -2.77
CA LYS A 145 22.92 3.29 -2.13
C LYS A 145 24.36 2.79 -2.33
N ASP A 146 24.63 1.52 -2.07
CA ASP A 146 25.97 0.91 -2.18
C ASP A 146 26.49 0.97 -3.63
N TYR A 147 25.59 0.86 -4.62
CA TYR A 147 25.93 1.03 -6.04
C TYR A 147 25.99 2.51 -6.48
N GLY A 148 25.73 3.46 -5.57
CA GLY A 148 25.83 4.89 -5.82
C GLY A 148 24.64 5.51 -6.58
N TYR A 149 23.58 4.75 -6.84
CA TYR A 149 22.37 5.28 -7.50
C TYR A 149 21.52 6.12 -6.55
N LEU A 150 21.33 5.67 -5.29
CA LEU A 150 20.55 6.37 -4.29
C LEU A 150 21.43 7.30 -3.46
N ARG A 151 21.21 8.61 -3.61
CA ARG A 151 21.92 9.66 -2.86
C ARG A 151 21.01 10.89 -2.71
N SER A 152 21.33 11.73 -1.71
CA SER A 152 20.67 13.02 -1.57
C SER A 152 20.95 13.92 -2.80
N ASN A 153 19.94 14.69 -3.17
CA ASN A 153 19.99 15.62 -4.30
C ASN A 153 19.10 16.85 -4.03
N ALA A 154 18.68 17.59 -5.05
CA ALA A 154 17.82 18.77 -4.90
C ALA A 154 16.38 18.41 -4.49
N GLU A 155 15.94 17.18 -4.71
CA GLU A 155 14.56 16.72 -4.53
C GLU A 155 14.37 15.93 -3.23
N ILE A 156 15.37 15.10 -2.85
CA ILE A 156 15.29 14.18 -1.71
C ILE A 156 16.52 14.24 -0.82
N ILE A 157 16.29 13.99 0.46
CA ILE A 157 17.33 13.75 1.46
C ILE A 157 17.33 12.25 1.77
N VAL A 158 18.47 11.61 1.60
CA VAL A 158 18.72 10.21 1.93
C VAL A 158 19.55 10.14 3.20
N SER A 159 19.06 9.45 4.23
CA SER A 159 19.80 9.31 5.50
C SER A 159 20.96 8.31 5.40
N ASP A 160 21.93 8.49 6.28
CA ASP A 160 23.09 7.58 6.46
C ASP A 160 23.01 6.74 7.75
N GLY A 161 21.83 6.67 8.38
CA GLY A 161 21.60 5.93 9.62
C GLY A 161 21.53 4.41 9.42
N PRO A 162 21.23 3.66 10.51
CA PRO A 162 21.06 2.20 10.45
C PRO A 162 19.93 1.78 9.50
N TYR A 163 18.96 2.66 9.31
CA TYR A 163 17.89 2.53 8.33
C TYR A 163 17.97 3.68 7.33
N ILE A 164 17.85 3.35 6.05
CA ILE A 164 17.86 4.35 4.99
C ILE A 164 16.46 4.95 4.88
N THR A 165 16.33 6.23 5.20
CA THR A 165 15.10 7.01 4.99
C THR A 165 15.24 7.89 3.75
N ILE A 166 14.15 8.09 3.06
CA ILE A 166 14.05 8.99 1.90
C ILE A 166 12.96 10.00 2.22
N VAL A 167 13.34 11.27 2.37
CA VAL A 167 12.39 12.34 2.65
C VAL A 167 12.52 13.45 1.60
N PRO A 168 11.41 14.11 1.22
CA PRO A 168 11.48 15.27 0.34
C PRO A 168 12.28 16.41 0.96
N VAL A 169 13.04 17.16 0.16
CA VAL A 169 13.70 18.40 0.61
C VAL A 169 12.67 19.43 1.06
N HIS A 170 11.54 19.50 0.37
CA HIS A 170 10.42 20.35 0.70
C HIS A 170 9.20 19.49 1.09
N PRO A 171 8.81 19.45 2.36
CA PRO A 171 7.77 18.53 2.86
C PRO A 171 6.41 18.65 2.15
N ALA A 172 6.08 19.85 1.63
CA ALA A 172 4.83 20.09 0.90
C ALA A 172 4.82 19.54 -0.54
N PHE A 173 5.97 19.10 -1.06
CA PHE A 173 6.13 18.65 -2.44
C PHE A 173 6.72 17.24 -2.45
N ILE A 174 5.91 16.27 -2.84
CA ILE A 174 6.33 14.88 -2.89
C ILE A 174 6.83 14.56 -4.30
N PRO A 175 8.15 14.30 -4.47
CA PRO A 175 8.69 13.84 -5.75
C PRO A 175 8.37 12.36 -5.96
N VAL A 176 7.89 12.01 -7.15
CA VAL A 176 7.72 10.62 -7.57
C VAL A 176 8.94 10.18 -8.37
N PRO A 177 9.78 9.27 -7.87
CA PRO A 177 10.94 8.82 -8.61
C PRO A 177 10.54 7.81 -9.70
N TYR A 178 11.18 7.94 -10.87
CA TYR A 178 11.14 6.99 -11.98
C TYR A 178 12.49 6.33 -12.12
N TYR A 179 12.54 5.02 -12.09
CA TYR A 179 13.77 4.23 -12.22
C TYR A 179 13.47 2.84 -12.77
N ASP A 180 14.47 2.22 -13.33
CA ASP A 180 14.41 0.82 -13.73
C ASP A 180 14.98 -0.06 -12.59
N PRO A 181 14.15 -0.91 -11.95
CA PRO A 181 14.61 -1.83 -10.92
C PRO A 181 15.74 -2.76 -11.39
N ALA A 182 15.74 -3.13 -12.68
CA ALA A 182 16.80 -3.99 -13.25
C ALA A 182 18.17 -3.29 -13.36
N VAL A 183 18.18 -1.97 -13.17
CA VAL A 183 19.41 -1.17 -13.18
C VAL A 183 19.84 -0.76 -11.79
N VAL A 184 18.92 -0.13 -11.02
CA VAL A 184 19.30 0.54 -9.76
C VAL A 184 19.64 -0.40 -8.61
N PHE A 185 19.20 -1.66 -8.67
CA PHE A 185 19.49 -2.66 -7.65
C PHE A 185 20.59 -3.66 -8.05
N PHE A 186 21.31 -3.34 -9.13
CA PHE A 186 22.43 -4.16 -9.63
C PHE A 186 23.71 -3.32 -9.75
N PRO A 187 24.89 -3.96 -9.70
CA PRO A 187 26.16 -3.25 -9.88
C PRO A 187 26.17 -2.44 -11.19
N PRO A 188 26.72 -1.22 -11.17
CA PRO A 188 26.81 -0.40 -12.38
C PRO A 188 27.72 -1.07 -13.42
N VAL A 189 27.27 -1.04 -14.68
CA VAL A 189 28.10 -1.52 -15.79
C VAL A 189 29.25 -0.53 -16.01
N PRO A 190 30.50 -1.00 -16.17
CA PRO A 190 31.64 -0.13 -16.42
C PRO A 190 31.40 0.84 -17.60
N GLY A 191 31.64 2.14 -17.37
CA GLY A 191 31.45 3.20 -18.38
C GLY A 191 30.05 3.87 -18.37
N ILE A 192 29.10 3.40 -17.57
CA ILE A 192 27.82 4.07 -17.38
C ILE A 192 27.92 5.10 -16.24
N VAL A 193 27.47 6.34 -16.52
CA VAL A 193 27.37 7.38 -15.50
C VAL A 193 26.16 7.05 -14.60
N VAL A 194 26.44 6.81 -13.32
CA VAL A 194 25.40 6.45 -12.32
C VAL A 194 24.44 7.61 -12.03
N GLY A 195 24.84 8.85 -12.32
CA GLY A 195 24.00 10.04 -12.14
C GLY A 195 22.85 10.12 -13.15
N GLY A 196 21.62 10.39 -12.65
CA GLY A 196 20.44 10.58 -13.52
C GLY A 196 19.69 9.30 -13.91
N VAL A 197 20.08 8.16 -13.35
CA VAL A 197 19.35 6.89 -13.54
C VAL A 197 18.01 6.92 -12.75
N ILE A 198 18.00 7.51 -11.56
CA ILE A 198 16.77 7.85 -10.84
C ILE A 198 16.38 9.25 -11.29
N ARG A 199 15.22 9.36 -11.90
CA ARG A 199 14.64 10.63 -12.36
C ARG A 199 13.44 10.96 -11.51
N PHE A 200 13.22 12.24 -11.28
CA PHE A 200 12.03 12.73 -10.60
C PHE A 200 11.11 13.40 -11.64
N GLY A 201 9.85 12.94 -11.66
CA GLY A 201 8.82 13.50 -12.53
C GLY A 201 8.21 14.77 -11.93
N PHE A 202 6.91 14.91 -12.07
CA PHE A 202 6.18 16.03 -11.48
C PHE A 202 6.19 15.94 -9.96
N PHE A 203 6.39 17.10 -9.32
CA PHE A 203 6.19 17.25 -7.88
C PHE A 203 4.69 17.35 -7.61
N VAL A 204 4.20 16.52 -6.69
CA VAL A 204 2.82 16.61 -6.24
C VAL A 204 2.76 17.51 -5.00
N THR A 205 1.98 18.55 -5.07
CA THR A 205 1.75 19.46 -3.94
C THR A 205 0.77 18.82 -2.97
N ILE A 206 1.24 18.56 -1.76
CA ILE A 206 0.44 17.91 -0.70
C ILE A 206 -0.02 18.94 0.35
N GLY A 207 0.03 20.10 0.34
CA GLY A 207 -0.40 21.13 1.31
C GLY A 207 -1.37 20.65 2.41
N ASP A 208 -1.74 21.54 3.30
CA ASP A 208 -2.59 21.23 4.46
C ASP A 208 -3.96 20.64 4.09
N PHE A 209 -4.42 20.88 2.88
CA PHE A 209 -5.70 20.36 2.38
C PHE A 209 -5.73 18.84 2.20
N PHE A 210 -4.58 18.15 2.09
CA PHE A 210 -4.52 16.68 2.05
C PHE A 210 -4.21 16.04 3.41
N HIS A 211 -4.06 16.79 4.48
CA HIS A 211 -3.87 16.25 5.83
C HIS A 211 -4.98 15.25 6.25
N PRO A 212 -6.28 15.47 5.93
CA PRO A 212 -7.33 14.52 6.28
C PRO A 212 -7.10 13.11 5.74
N TRP A 213 -6.43 12.97 4.58
CA TRP A 213 -6.10 11.67 3.97
C TRP A 213 -4.76 11.09 4.45
N GLY A 214 -4.23 11.57 5.57
CA GLY A 214 -3.03 11.01 6.19
C GLY A 214 -1.71 11.64 5.78
N TRP A 215 -1.73 12.66 4.91
CA TRP A 215 -0.50 13.31 4.45
C TRP A 215 0.15 14.26 5.48
N GLY A 216 -0.59 14.69 6.48
CA GLY A 216 -0.07 15.60 7.50
C GLY A 216 1.03 15.00 8.37
N TYR A 217 1.02 13.68 8.56
CA TYR A 217 2.03 12.99 9.38
C TYR A 217 2.11 11.50 9.00
N CYS A 218 2.91 11.22 8.02
CA CYS A 218 3.11 9.86 7.51
C CYS A 218 4.60 9.50 7.53
N ARG A 219 4.97 8.41 8.21
CA ARG A 219 6.36 7.96 8.34
C ARG A 219 6.47 6.49 8.69
N PHE A 220 7.67 5.94 8.54
CA PHE A 220 8.05 4.66 9.11
C PHE A 220 8.81 4.83 10.41
N ASP A 221 8.52 4.00 11.38
CA ASP A 221 9.46 3.60 12.41
C ASP A 221 10.08 2.29 11.95
N TRP A 222 11.22 2.39 11.27
CA TRP A 222 11.89 1.26 10.64
C TRP A 222 12.39 0.25 11.67
N GLY A 223 12.83 0.72 12.85
CA GLY A 223 13.39 -0.15 13.91
C GLY A 223 12.33 -1.00 14.60
N SER A 224 11.11 -0.49 14.75
CA SER A 224 9.99 -1.21 15.34
C SER A 224 9.02 -1.79 14.31
N HIS A 225 9.31 -1.65 13.01
CA HIS A 225 8.47 -2.10 11.90
C HIS A 225 7.03 -1.54 11.96
N VAL A 226 6.89 -0.29 12.35
CA VAL A 226 5.61 0.40 12.43
C VAL A 226 5.48 1.44 11.33
N VAL A 227 4.35 1.39 10.63
CA VAL A 227 3.93 2.44 9.72
C VAL A 227 2.97 3.36 10.45
N ILE A 228 3.24 4.67 10.39
CA ILE A 228 2.42 5.71 11.01
C ILE A 228 1.79 6.52 9.90
N ILE A 229 0.47 6.58 9.87
CA ILE A 229 -0.31 7.39 8.94
C ILE A 229 -1.25 8.27 9.76
N ASN A 230 -1.25 9.57 9.47
CA ASN A 230 -2.04 10.57 10.19
C ASN A 230 -1.85 10.50 11.72
N ASN A 231 -0.60 10.44 12.18
CA ASN A 231 -0.20 10.30 13.59
C ASN A 231 -0.65 9.00 14.29
N ALA A 232 -1.23 8.05 13.58
CA ALA A 232 -1.70 6.79 14.15
C ALA A 232 -0.96 5.59 13.56
N PRO A 233 -0.59 4.59 14.36
CA PRO A 233 -0.04 3.34 13.84
C PRO A 233 -1.05 2.64 12.94
N TRP A 234 -0.65 2.32 11.72
CA TRP A 234 -1.45 1.54 10.80
C TRP A 234 -1.42 0.06 11.22
N ARG A 235 -2.61 -0.51 11.52
CA ARG A 235 -2.73 -1.82 12.19
C ARG A 235 -3.50 -2.86 11.40
N ARG A 236 -3.80 -2.62 10.12
CA ARG A 236 -4.43 -3.64 9.28
C ARG A 236 -3.48 -4.81 9.07
N THR A 237 -4.01 -6.02 9.22
CA THR A 237 -3.29 -7.29 9.09
C THR A 237 -4.15 -8.27 8.30
N TRP A 238 -3.58 -9.41 7.91
CA TRP A 238 -4.35 -10.46 7.25
C TRP A 238 -5.54 -10.93 8.09
N ILE A 239 -5.37 -11.02 9.40
CA ILE A 239 -6.40 -11.52 10.33
C ILE A 239 -7.58 -10.54 10.42
N ASN A 240 -7.31 -9.24 10.57
CA ASN A 240 -8.36 -8.24 10.76
C ASN A 240 -8.77 -7.48 9.48
N ARG A 241 -8.33 -7.95 8.30
CA ARG A 241 -8.49 -7.20 7.03
C ARG A 241 -9.94 -6.86 6.65
N HIS A 242 -10.90 -7.63 7.14
CA HIS A 242 -12.32 -7.41 6.88
C HIS A 242 -13.02 -6.51 7.90
N GLU A 243 -12.42 -6.33 9.07
CA GLU A 243 -13.00 -5.58 10.20
C GLU A 243 -12.21 -4.30 10.52
N TYR A 244 -11.04 -4.12 9.88
CA TYR A 244 -10.17 -3.00 10.19
C TYR A 244 -10.82 -1.68 9.80
N VAL A 245 -10.90 -0.77 10.75
CA VAL A 245 -11.32 0.61 10.56
C VAL A 245 -10.13 1.52 10.86
N HIS A 246 -9.90 2.49 9.98
CA HIS A 246 -8.86 3.48 10.20
C HIS A 246 -9.09 4.26 11.49
N PRO A 247 -8.03 4.56 12.27
CA PRO A 247 -8.15 5.39 13.47
C PRO A 247 -8.39 6.87 13.15
N TYR A 248 -8.36 7.23 11.87
CA TYR A 248 -8.69 8.57 11.37
C TYR A 248 -9.76 8.45 10.28
N GLY A 249 -10.64 9.45 10.20
CA GLY A 249 -11.66 9.57 9.15
C GLY A 249 -11.34 10.76 8.25
N VAL A 250 -11.63 10.61 6.98
CA VAL A 250 -11.76 11.75 6.06
C VAL A 250 -13.11 12.40 6.38
N ARG A 251 -13.10 13.68 6.73
CA ARG A 251 -14.32 14.44 7.04
C ARG A 251 -14.79 15.20 5.83
#